data_998f749718d4a519d709d9c08b66fad1
#
_entry.id   998f749718d4a519d709d9c08b66fad1
#
_cell.length_a   1.000
_cell.length_b   1.000
_cell.length_c   1.000
_cell.angle_alpha   90.00
_cell.angle_beta   90.00
_cell.angle_gamma   90.00
#
_symmetry.space_group_name_H-M   'P 1'
#
loop_
_entity.id
_entity.type
_entity.pdbx_description
1 polymer ?
#
loop_
_entity_poly.entity_id
_entity_poly.type
_entity_poly.pdbx_seq_one_letter_code
_entity_poly.pdbx_strand_id
1 'polypeptide(L)'
;MSGRSPLDEIRDAIEGGDHERAVRMTDAILATRPGDDATHELRARALMALGRLGEAERDAKDAVRLDPEEIRYRELLAEVLSREGAHHEAAVEYARLAKNDPRQTTWTIAEARERLGAAEPAMGVEAARRAVQLDPRNGAAQLALAQGLARTGDARGALLAATQAAELLPGDPSAREALADARWLADDDRGAFAEFASLARELDGGDRQRVTAKARALYRGEAGWLGRATAAIGPLFSWALRRGWLQIGS
;
A
#
# COMPACT_ATOMS: atom_id res chain seq x y z
N MET A 1 -8.70 -5.22 -45.67
CA MET A 1 -8.93 -4.38 -44.50
C MET A 1 -8.93 -5.30 -43.29
N SER A 2 -7.82 -5.36 -42.56
CA SER A 2 -7.74 -6.17 -41.33
C SER A 2 -8.62 -5.48 -40.29
N GLY A 3 -9.80 -6.06 -40.05
CA GLY A 3 -10.69 -5.59 -38.98
C GLY A 3 -9.96 -5.73 -37.64
N ARG A 4 -10.01 -4.69 -36.79
CA ARG A 4 -9.52 -4.78 -35.41
C ARG A 4 -10.23 -5.94 -34.71
N SER A 5 -9.49 -6.65 -33.86
CA SER A 5 -10.09 -7.70 -33.03
C SER A 5 -11.12 -7.06 -32.05
N PRO A 6 -12.26 -7.72 -31.78
CA PRO A 6 -13.18 -7.23 -30.75
C PRO A 6 -12.50 -7.01 -29.38
N LEU A 7 -11.48 -7.80 -29.04
CA LEU A 7 -10.71 -7.63 -27.80
C LEU A 7 -9.85 -6.36 -27.83
N ASP A 8 -9.35 -5.95 -28.99
CA ASP A 8 -8.59 -4.71 -29.11
C ASP A 8 -9.48 -3.49 -28.94
N GLU A 9 -10.72 -3.55 -29.47
CA GLU A 9 -11.71 -2.47 -29.26
C GLU A 9 -12.12 -2.35 -27.78
N ILE A 10 -12.17 -3.46 -27.05
CA ILE A 10 -12.44 -3.47 -25.60
C ILE A 10 -11.26 -2.86 -24.84
N ARG A 11 -10.02 -3.21 -25.19
CA ARG A 11 -8.82 -2.60 -24.60
C ARG A 11 -8.80 -1.09 -24.83
N ASP A 12 -9.06 -0.65 -26.06
CA ASP A 12 -9.15 0.77 -26.41
C ASP A 12 -10.24 1.48 -25.56
N ALA A 13 -11.39 0.84 -25.30
CA ALA A 13 -12.45 1.38 -24.46
C ALA A 13 -12.01 1.51 -22.98
N ILE A 14 -11.29 0.51 -22.46
CA ILE A 14 -10.73 0.54 -21.09
C ILE A 14 -9.69 1.65 -20.96
N GLU A 15 -8.75 1.73 -21.90
CA GLU A 15 -7.69 2.76 -21.91
C GLU A 15 -8.25 4.17 -22.08
N GLY A 16 -9.34 4.29 -22.86
CA GLY A 16 -10.08 5.54 -23.06
C GLY A 16 -11.00 5.94 -21.90
N GLY A 17 -11.10 5.10 -20.85
CA GLY A 17 -11.93 5.35 -19.67
C GLY A 17 -13.44 5.04 -19.87
N ASP A 18 -13.85 4.48 -21.01
CA ASP A 18 -15.23 4.07 -21.26
C ASP A 18 -15.48 2.64 -20.74
N HIS A 19 -15.33 2.49 -19.43
CA HIS A 19 -15.42 1.19 -18.77
C HIS A 19 -16.79 0.54 -18.88
N GLU A 20 -17.87 1.34 -18.86
CA GLU A 20 -19.23 0.82 -19.06
C GLU A 20 -19.43 0.24 -20.47
N ARG A 21 -18.86 0.87 -21.48
CA ARG A 21 -18.86 0.32 -22.85
C ARG A 21 -18.06 -0.97 -22.90
N ALA A 22 -16.90 -1.02 -22.27
CA ALA A 22 -16.09 -2.24 -22.21
C ALA A 22 -16.88 -3.40 -21.57
N VAL A 23 -17.59 -3.17 -20.46
CA VAL A 23 -18.45 -4.17 -19.82
C VAL A 23 -19.53 -4.66 -20.77
N ARG A 24 -20.28 -3.77 -21.44
CA ARG A 24 -21.30 -4.18 -22.41
C ARG A 24 -20.75 -5.02 -23.56
N MET A 25 -19.57 -4.66 -24.06
CA MET A 25 -18.92 -5.40 -25.16
C MET A 25 -18.46 -6.79 -24.70
N THR A 26 -17.90 -6.90 -23.49
CA THR A 26 -17.49 -8.18 -22.91
C THR A 26 -18.70 -9.07 -22.60
N ASP A 27 -19.80 -8.50 -22.09
CA ASP A 27 -21.05 -9.23 -21.86
C ASP A 27 -21.58 -9.87 -23.16
N ALA A 28 -21.56 -9.14 -24.27
CA ALA A 28 -21.99 -9.66 -25.56
C ALA A 28 -21.13 -10.86 -26.04
N ILE A 29 -19.83 -10.83 -25.78
CA ILE A 29 -18.90 -11.93 -26.10
C ILE A 29 -19.16 -13.12 -25.18
N LEU A 30 -19.24 -12.91 -23.87
CA LEU A 30 -19.41 -13.98 -22.89
C LEU A 30 -20.77 -14.66 -22.99
N ALA A 31 -21.81 -13.97 -23.49
CA ALA A 31 -23.10 -14.58 -23.80
C ALA A 31 -22.99 -15.70 -24.84
N THR A 32 -22.03 -15.63 -25.75
CA THR A 32 -21.80 -16.65 -26.80
C THR A 32 -20.59 -17.53 -26.52
N ARG A 33 -19.63 -17.04 -25.75
CA ARG A 33 -18.37 -17.73 -25.41
C ARG A 33 -18.07 -17.57 -23.91
N PRO A 34 -18.81 -18.26 -23.02
CA PRO A 34 -18.66 -18.11 -21.58
C PRO A 34 -17.30 -18.63 -21.03
N GLY A 35 -16.53 -19.33 -21.84
CA GLY A 35 -15.19 -19.83 -21.49
C GLY A 35 -14.05 -19.01 -22.11
N ASP A 36 -14.28 -17.76 -22.52
CA ASP A 36 -13.24 -16.90 -23.07
C ASP A 36 -12.50 -16.18 -21.92
N ASP A 37 -11.36 -16.72 -21.54
CA ASP A 37 -10.52 -16.26 -20.42
C ASP A 37 -10.06 -14.81 -20.60
N ALA A 38 -9.64 -14.43 -21.81
CA ALA A 38 -9.22 -13.07 -22.11
C ALA A 38 -10.36 -12.06 -21.99
N THR A 39 -11.60 -12.49 -22.33
CA THR A 39 -12.79 -11.62 -22.16
C THR A 39 -13.13 -11.46 -20.67
N HIS A 40 -13.02 -12.52 -19.86
CA HIS A 40 -13.17 -12.40 -18.40
C HIS A 40 -12.13 -11.44 -17.79
N GLU A 41 -10.88 -11.54 -18.21
CA GLU A 41 -9.82 -10.63 -17.77
C GLU A 41 -10.16 -9.17 -18.09
N LEU A 42 -10.56 -8.87 -19.32
CA LEU A 42 -10.91 -7.50 -19.71
C LEU A 42 -12.15 -6.99 -18.98
N ARG A 43 -13.16 -7.84 -18.75
CA ARG A 43 -14.34 -7.46 -17.98
C ARG A 43 -13.98 -7.15 -16.52
N ALA A 44 -13.13 -7.99 -15.90
CA ALA A 44 -12.67 -7.76 -14.55
C ALA A 44 -11.92 -6.43 -14.41
N ARG A 45 -11.07 -6.06 -15.37
CA ARG A 45 -10.40 -4.75 -15.39
C ARG A 45 -11.37 -3.59 -15.49
N ALA A 46 -12.35 -3.68 -16.37
CA ALA A 46 -13.37 -2.64 -16.54
C ALA A 46 -14.24 -2.50 -15.27
N LEU A 47 -14.66 -3.62 -14.68
CA LEU A 47 -15.45 -3.66 -13.44
C LEU A 47 -14.66 -3.11 -12.24
N MET A 48 -13.37 -3.45 -12.14
CA MET A 48 -12.48 -2.92 -11.11
C MET A 48 -12.33 -1.39 -11.22
N ALA A 49 -12.23 -0.85 -12.44
CA ALA A 49 -12.17 0.59 -12.67
C ALA A 49 -13.49 1.30 -12.30
N LEU A 50 -14.63 0.62 -12.46
CA LEU A 50 -15.96 1.09 -12.02
C LEU A 50 -16.21 0.93 -10.52
N GLY A 51 -15.27 0.33 -9.76
CA GLY A 51 -15.44 0.04 -8.33
C GLY A 51 -16.38 -1.14 -8.05
N ARG A 52 -16.78 -1.92 -9.07
CA ARG A 52 -17.65 -3.10 -8.95
C ARG A 52 -16.80 -4.33 -8.58
N LEU A 53 -16.12 -4.25 -7.41
CA LEU A 53 -15.04 -5.18 -7.03
C LEU A 53 -15.50 -6.64 -6.94
N GLY A 54 -16.64 -6.93 -6.30
CA GLY A 54 -17.12 -8.31 -6.16
C GLY A 54 -17.55 -8.97 -7.48
N GLU A 55 -17.84 -8.19 -8.54
CA GLU A 55 -18.04 -8.72 -9.89
C GLU A 55 -16.70 -8.94 -10.58
N ALA A 56 -15.76 -7.99 -10.42
CA ALA A 56 -14.41 -8.11 -10.92
C ALA A 56 -13.69 -9.34 -10.34
N GLU A 57 -13.88 -9.64 -9.06
CA GLU A 57 -13.34 -10.83 -8.40
C GLU A 57 -13.82 -12.13 -9.05
N ARG A 58 -15.13 -12.23 -9.33
CA ARG A 58 -15.69 -13.42 -10.00
C ARG A 58 -15.05 -13.64 -11.37
N ASP A 59 -14.97 -12.59 -12.18
CA ASP A 59 -14.35 -12.68 -13.50
C ASP A 59 -12.86 -12.98 -13.44
N ALA A 60 -12.12 -12.35 -12.53
CA ALA A 60 -10.70 -12.65 -12.35
C ALA A 60 -10.48 -14.11 -11.91
N LYS A 61 -11.34 -14.66 -11.05
CA LYS A 61 -11.32 -16.09 -10.68
C LYS A 61 -11.64 -17.00 -11.86
N ASP A 62 -12.61 -16.62 -12.69
CA ASP A 62 -12.95 -17.37 -13.91
C ASP A 62 -11.79 -17.37 -14.90
N ALA A 63 -11.11 -16.23 -15.12
CA ALA A 63 -9.94 -16.15 -15.97
C ALA A 63 -8.80 -17.07 -15.47
N VAL A 64 -8.48 -17.04 -14.16
CA VAL A 64 -7.48 -17.92 -13.54
C VAL A 64 -7.87 -19.39 -13.63
N ARG A 65 -9.16 -19.72 -13.51
CA ARG A 65 -9.67 -21.11 -13.63
C ARG A 65 -9.56 -21.63 -15.05
N LEU A 66 -9.78 -20.78 -16.05
CA LEU A 66 -9.74 -21.14 -17.47
C LEU A 66 -8.30 -21.31 -17.97
N ASP A 67 -7.39 -20.44 -17.56
CA ASP A 67 -5.96 -20.57 -17.81
C ASP A 67 -5.14 -20.29 -16.53
N PRO A 68 -4.84 -21.33 -15.72
CA PRO A 68 -4.10 -21.16 -14.46
C PRO A 68 -2.62 -20.78 -14.65
N GLU A 69 -2.05 -21.00 -15.82
CA GLU A 69 -0.65 -20.72 -16.12
C GLU A 69 -0.41 -19.27 -16.55
N GLU A 70 -1.47 -18.58 -16.96
CA GLU A 70 -1.38 -17.17 -17.36
C GLU A 70 -1.20 -16.26 -16.14
N ILE A 71 0.02 -15.77 -15.97
CA ILE A 71 0.45 -14.97 -14.80
C ILE A 71 -0.40 -13.70 -14.62
N ARG A 72 -0.74 -13.01 -15.72
CA ARG A 72 -1.50 -11.75 -15.68
C ARG A 72 -2.91 -11.90 -15.09
N TYR A 73 -3.55 -13.09 -15.20
CA TYR A 73 -4.86 -13.33 -14.60
C TYR A 73 -4.76 -13.44 -13.09
N ARG A 74 -3.69 -14.08 -12.60
CA ARG A 74 -3.41 -14.17 -11.17
C ARG A 74 -3.00 -12.81 -10.58
N GLU A 75 -2.22 -12.01 -11.33
CA GLU A 75 -1.92 -10.63 -10.93
C GLU A 75 -3.19 -9.79 -10.79
N LEU A 76 -4.09 -9.87 -11.78
CA LEU A 76 -5.37 -9.18 -11.73
C LEU A 76 -6.21 -9.62 -10.54
N LEU A 77 -6.31 -10.93 -10.29
CA LEU A 77 -7.04 -11.45 -9.12
C LEU A 77 -6.45 -10.90 -7.82
N ALA A 78 -5.13 -10.92 -7.66
CA ALA A 78 -4.46 -10.38 -6.48
C ALA A 78 -4.74 -8.87 -6.31
N GLU A 79 -4.72 -8.10 -7.40
CA GLU A 79 -5.02 -6.67 -7.38
C GLU A 79 -6.49 -6.39 -7.00
N VAL A 80 -7.44 -7.14 -7.56
CA VAL A 80 -8.86 -6.99 -7.22
C VAL A 80 -9.09 -7.30 -5.74
N LEU A 81 -8.57 -8.42 -5.23
CA LEU A 81 -8.65 -8.81 -3.83
C LEU A 81 -8.04 -7.75 -2.89
N SER A 82 -6.89 -7.19 -3.27
CA SER A 82 -6.24 -6.10 -2.53
C SER A 82 -7.15 -4.86 -2.44
N ARG A 83 -7.76 -4.44 -3.56
CA ARG A 83 -8.68 -3.30 -3.60
C ARG A 83 -9.98 -3.54 -2.83
N GLU A 84 -10.43 -4.79 -2.75
CA GLU A 84 -11.60 -5.20 -1.97
C GLU A 84 -11.32 -5.23 -0.46
N GLY A 85 -10.04 -5.21 -0.07
CA GLY A 85 -9.60 -5.35 1.31
C GLY A 85 -9.49 -6.82 1.77
N ALA A 86 -9.59 -7.77 0.85
CA ALA A 86 -9.37 -9.20 1.09
C ALA A 86 -7.86 -9.50 1.17
N HIS A 87 -7.20 -8.84 2.15
CA HIS A 87 -5.74 -8.80 2.26
C HIS A 87 -5.10 -10.19 2.40
N HIS A 88 -5.74 -11.11 3.14
CA HIS A 88 -5.21 -12.46 3.31
C HIS A 88 -5.17 -13.21 1.98
N GLU A 89 -6.27 -13.19 1.23
CA GLU A 89 -6.42 -13.83 -0.07
C GLU A 89 -5.47 -13.20 -1.11
N ALA A 90 -5.38 -11.87 -1.12
CA ALA A 90 -4.43 -11.16 -1.99
C ALA A 90 -2.98 -11.58 -1.71
N ALA A 91 -2.59 -11.68 -0.42
CA ALA A 91 -1.27 -12.13 -0.03
C ALA A 91 -0.96 -13.56 -0.52
N VAL A 92 -1.95 -14.46 -0.48
CA VAL A 92 -1.81 -15.82 -1.00
C VAL A 92 -1.55 -15.83 -2.51
N GLU A 93 -2.27 -15.01 -3.28
CA GLU A 93 -2.05 -14.94 -4.72
C GLU A 93 -0.69 -14.31 -5.06
N TYR A 94 -0.28 -13.23 -4.37
CA TYR A 94 1.06 -12.66 -4.55
C TYR A 94 2.18 -13.64 -4.14
N ALA A 95 1.98 -14.44 -3.10
CA ALA A 95 2.94 -15.48 -2.72
C ALA A 95 3.10 -16.57 -3.80
N ARG A 96 2.00 -16.93 -4.49
CA ARG A 96 2.03 -17.87 -5.63
C ARG A 96 2.80 -17.27 -6.81
N LEU A 97 2.56 -15.98 -7.13
CA LEU A 97 3.29 -15.26 -8.17
C LEU A 97 4.80 -15.20 -7.86
N ALA A 98 5.16 -14.82 -6.63
CA ALA A 98 6.54 -14.76 -6.18
C ALA A 98 7.26 -16.13 -6.20
N LYS A 99 6.50 -17.23 -6.03
CA LYS A 99 7.04 -18.59 -6.17
C LYS A 99 7.33 -18.96 -7.62
N ASN A 100 6.51 -18.48 -8.57
CA ASN A 100 6.71 -18.76 -10.01
C ASN A 100 7.94 -18.01 -10.56
N ASP A 101 8.15 -16.75 -10.16
CA ASP A 101 9.38 -16.02 -10.46
C ASP A 101 9.96 -15.39 -9.18
N PRO A 102 10.86 -16.10 -8.49
CA PRO A 102 11.48 -15.61 -7.26
C PRO A 102 12.36 -14.37 -7.43
N ARG A 103 12.70 -13.96 -8.66
CA ARG A 103 13.49 -12.75 -8.91
C ARG A 103 12.63 -11.51 -8.99
N GLN A 104 11.33 -11.66 -9.18
CA GLN A 104 10.39 -10.54 -9.26
C GLN A 104 10.07 -10.01 -7.87
N THR A 105 10.84 -9.02 -7.42
CA THR A 105 10.71 -8.43 -6.08
C THR A 105 9.36 -7.76 -5.86
N THR A 106 8.71 -7.28 -6.90
CA THR A 106 7.43 -6.58 -6.84
C THR A 106 6.34 -7.42 -6.17
N TRP A 107 6.21 -8.70 -6.53
CA TRP A 107 5.21 -9.59 -5.94
C TRP A 107 5.52 -9.93 -4.48
N THR A 108 6.82 -10.11 -4.16
CA THR A 108 7.24 -10.37 -2.78
C THR A 108 6.98 -9.16 -1.87
N ILE A 109 7.16 -7.93 -2.39
CA ILE A 109 6.81 -6.69 -1.68
C ILE A 109 5.29 -6.57 -1.52
N ALA A 110 4.52 -6.89 -2.58
CA ALA A 110 3.07 -6.88 -2.52
C ALA A 110 2.55 -7.91 -1.49
N GLU A 111 3.09 -9.15 -1.49
CA GLU A 111 2.80 -10.14 -0.46
C GLU A 111 3.05 -9.58 0.94
N ALA A 112 4.21 -8.95 1.18
CA ALA A 112 4.54 -8.39 2.48
C ALA A 112 3.51 -7.35 2.92
N ARG A 113 3.12 -6.43 2.03
CA ARG A 113 2.15 -5.37 2.32
C ARG A 113 0.76 -5.94 2.60
N GLU A 114 0.31 -6.92 1.83
CA GLU A 114 -0.98 -7.56 2.03
C GLU A 114 -1.01 -8.38 3.34
N ARG A 115 0.09 -9.07 3.72
CA ARG A 115 0.23 -9.72 5.04
C ARG A 115 0.10 -8.73 6.19
N LEU A 116 0.68 -7.53 6.03
CA LEU A 116 0.51 -6.47 7.02
C LEU A 116 -0.94 -5.96 7.07
N GLY A 117 -1.61 -5.84 5.94
CA GLY A 117 -3.03 -5.51 5.86
C GLY A 117 -3.92 -6.56 6.53
N ALA A 118 -3.60 -7.84 6.37
CA ALA A 118 -4.29 -8.97 6.99
C ALA A 118 -4.02 -9.14 8.50
N ALA A 119 -3.28 -8.21 9.12
CA ALA A 119 -2.81 -8.31 10.51
C ALA A 119 -1.93 -9.55 10.79
N GLU A 120 -1.14 -9.96 9.80
CA GLU A 120 -0.17 -11.06 9.87
C GLU A 120 1.28 -10.53 9.85
N PRO A 121 1.70 -9.70 10.84
CA PRO A 121 2.95 -8.94 10.73
C PRO A 121 4.20 -9.83 10.68
N ALA A 122 4.20 -10.98 11.35
CA ALA A 122 5.33 -11.91 11.29
C ALA A 122 5.56 -12.43 9.88
N MET A 123 4.50 -12.85 9.18
CA MET A 123 4.58 -13.31 7.79
C MET A 123 4.95 -12.16 6.83
N GLY A 124 4.43 -10.96 7.11
CA GLY A 124 4.81 -9.75 6.38
C GLY A 124 6.30 -9.42 6.49
N VAL A 125 6.88 -9.55 7.69
CA VAL A 125 8.33 -9.39 7.92
C VAL A 125 9.14 -10.42 7.14
N GLU A 126 8.71 -11.68 7.12
CA GLU A 126 9.41 -12.74 6.36
C GLU A 126 9.40 -12.46 4.85
N ALA A 127 8.26 -12.06 4.30
CA ALA A 127 8.16 -11.68 2.89
C ALA A 127 9.01 -10.43 2.58
N ALA A 128 8.97 -9.40 3.43
CA ALA A 128 9.77 -8.19 3.24
C ALA A 128 11.29 -8.49 3.34
N ARG A 129 11.72 -9.37 4.25
CA ARG A 129 13.13 -9.81 4.32
C ARG A 129 13.58 -10.52 3.06
N ARG A 130 12.73 -11.38 2.47
CA ARG A 130 13.03 -12.01 1.16
C ARG A 130 13.19 -10.96 0.07
N ALA A 131 12.30 -9.95 0.01
CA ALA A 131 12.40 -8.88 -0.96
C ALA A 131 13.70 -8.06 -0.80
N VAL A 132 14.09 -7.73 0.44
CA VAL A 132 15.36 -7.04 0.74
C VAL A 132 16.59 -7.89 0.40
N GLN A 133 16.53 -9.21 0.58
CA GLN A 133 17.62 -10.11 0.16
C GLN A 133 17.79 -10.15 -1.36
N LEU A 134 16.70 -10.07 -2.12
CA LEU A 134 16.72 -10.04 -3.58
C LEU A 134 17.26 -8.71 -4.11
N ASP A 135 16.81 -7.60 -3.52
CA ASP A 135 17.25 -6.26 -3.87
C ASP A 135 17.40 -5.38 -2.60
N PRO A 136 18.60 -5.34 -2.01
CA PRO A 136 18.85 -4.54 -0.81
C PRO A 136 18.66 -3.02 -0.98
N ARG A 137 18.69 -2.54 -2.23
CA ARG A 137 18.49 -1.12 -2.56
C ARG A 137 17.07 -0.78 -2.98
N ASN A 138 16.15 -1.71 -2.85
CA ASN A 138 14.74 -1.45 -3.11
C ASN A 138 14.09 -0.73 -1.91
N GLY A 139 13.82 0.55 -2.07
CA GLY A 139 13.23 1.37 -1.00
C GLY A 139 11.85 0.88 -0.56
N ALA A 140 11.04 0.33 -1.48
CA ALA A 140 9.73 -0.22 -1.13
C ALA A 140 9.83 -1.50 -0.30
N ALA A 141 10.85 -2.34 -0.56
CA ALA A 141 11.14 -3.52 0.26
C ALA A 141 11.59 -3.12 1.67
N GLN A 142 12.49 -2.13 1.79
CA GLN A 142 12.92 -1.60 3.08
C GLN A 142 11.75 -0.97 3.85
N LEU A 143 10.88 -0.25 3.16
CA LEU A 143 9.66 0.33 3.76
C LEU A 143 8.72 -0.75 4.31
N ALA A 144 8.44 -1.79 3.53
CA ALA A 144 7.61 -2.92 3.98
C ALA A 144 8.23 -3.63 5.18
N LEU A 145 9.56 -3.82 5.18
CA LEU A 145 10.29 -4.41 6.31
C LEU A 145 10.19 -3.54 7.56
N ALA A 146 10.39 -2.23 7.43
CA ALA A 146 10.27 -1.29 8.54
C ALA A 146 8.88 -1.32 9.18
N GLN A 147 7.83 -1.27 8.36
CA GLN A 147 6.45 -1.34 8.81
C GLN A 147 6.13 -2.67 9.51
N GLY A 148 6.62 -3.78 8.99
CA GLY A 148 6.45 -5.09 9.60
C GLY A 148 7.15 -5.20 10.95
N LEU A 149 8.42 -4.80 11.03
CA LEU A 149 9.22 -4.82 12.26
C LEU A 149 8.62 -3.89 13.33
N ALA A 150 8.11 -2.72 12.95
CA ALA A 150 7.41 -1.85 13.88
C ALA A 150 6.16 -2.52 14.47
N ARG A 151 5.38 -3.24 13.67
CA ARG A 151 4.18 -3.97 14.14
C ARG A 151 4.51 -5.20 14.99
N THR A 152 5.69 -5.78 14.83
CA THR A 152 6.17 -6.89 15.69
C THR A 152 6.91 -6.41 16.94
N GLY A 153 7.11 -5.09 17.10
CA GLY A 153 7.77 -4.49 18.26
C GLY A 153 9.30 -4.50 18.20
N ASP A 154 9.90 -4.87 17.06
CA ASP A 154 11.36 -4.77 16.86
C ASP A 154 11.75 -3.32 16.54
N ALA A 155 11.88 -2.50 17.59
CA ALA A 155 12.21 -1.08 17.46
C ALA A 155 13.54 -0.83 16.73
N ARG A 156 14.56 -1.64 17.03
CA ARG A 156 15.91 -1.47 16.44
C ARG A 156 15.93 -1.85 14.97
N GLY A 157 15.32 -2.97 14.63
CA GLY A 157 15.20 -3.41 13.24
C GLY A 157 14.32 -2.46 12.42
N ALA A 158 13.20 -1.99 12.98
CA ALA A 158 12.33 -1.01 12.35
C ALA A 158 13.06 0.31 12.05
N LEU A 159 13.83 0.83 13.00
CA LEU A 159 14.58 2.07 12.81
C LEU A 159 15.64 1.95 11.72
N LEU A 160 16.37 0.83 11.67
CA LEU A 160 17.36 0.58 10.63
C LEU A 160 16.72 0.52 9.25
N ALA A 161 15.68 -0.29 9.08
CA ALA A 161 14.99 -0.46 7.81
C ALA A 161 14.29 0.84 7.35
N ALA A 162 13.67 1.58 8.29
CA ALA A 162 13.01 2.86 7.99
C ALA A 162 14.00 3.94 7.57
N THR A 163 15.20 3.98 8.19
CA THR A 163 16.27 4.90 7.76
C THR A 163 16.70 4.58 6.34
N GLN A 164 16.93 3.33 6.01
CA GLN A 164 17.28 2.91 4.65
C GLN A 164 16.16 3.21 3.64
N ALA A 165 14.90 2.98 4.03
CA ALA A 165 13.76 3.34 3.18
C ALA A 165 13.71 4.84 2.88
N ALA A 166 13.89 5.69 3.89
CA ALA A 166 13.88 7.15 3.73
C ALA A 166 15.07 7.67 2.88
N GLU A 167 16.24 7.02 2.95
CA GLU A 167 17.39 7.33 2.10
C GLU A 167 17.17 6.92 0.64
N LEU A 168 16.52 5.77 0.40
CA LEU A 168 16.25 5.23 -0.93
C LEU A 168 15.03 5.87 -1.61
N LEU A 169 14.09 6.39 -0.81
CA LEU A 169 12.86 7.07 -1.27
C LEU A 169 12.81 8.51 -0.72
N PRO A 170 13.76 9.39 -1.13
CA PRO A 170 13.82 10.73 -0.60
C PRO A 170 12.55 11.51 -0.97
N GLY A 171 11.87 12.04 0.04
CA GLY A 171 10.63 12.78 -0.14
C GLY A 171 9.36 11.94 -0.16
N ASP A 172 9.44 10.59 -0.12
CA ASP A 172 8.25 9.74 0.02
C ASP A 172 7.63 9.89 1.42
N PRO A 173 6.37 10.35 1.52
CA PRO A 173 5.73 10.57 2.82
C PRO A 173 5.60 9.28 3.64
N SER A 174 5.39 8.13 2.98
CA SER A 174 5.22 6.85 3.65
C SER A 174 6.53 6.37 4.28
N ALA A 175 7.66 6.58 3.59
CA ALA A 175 8.98 6.24 4.12
C ALA A 175 9.34 7.14 5.32
N ARG A 176 9.04 8.43 5.23
CA ARG A 176 9.25 9.39 6.31
C ARG A 176 8.33 9.12 7.50
N GLU A 177 7.06 8.74 7.26
CA GLU A 177 6.14 8.34 8.32
C GLU A 177 6.63 7.07 9.02
N ALA A 178 7.10 6.07 8.27
CA ALA A 178 7.66 4.85 8.84
C ALA A 178 8.91 5.13 9.69
N LEU A 179 9.76 6.08 9.27
CA LEU A 179 10.91 6.51 10.07
C LEU A 179 10.48 7.19 11.38
N ALA A 180 9.46 8.03 11.33
CA ALA A 180 8.91 8.68 12.53
C ALA A 180 8.28 7.63 13.49
N ASP A 181 7.51 6.68 12.96
CA ASP A 181 6.94 5.57 13.75
C ASP A 181 8.04 4.72 14.40
N ALA A 182 9.10 4.41 13.65
CA ALA A 182 10.22 3.63 14.16
C ALA A 182 11.04 4.38 15.23
N ARG A 183 11.23 5.69 15.08
CA ARG A 183 11.83 6.56 16.11
C ARG A 183 10.99 6.57 17.38
N TRP A 184 9.68 6.71 17.24
CA TRP A 184 8.77 6.67 18.38
C TRP A 184 8.85 5.32 19.11
N LEU A 185 8.85 4.22 18.38
CA LEU A 185 9.01 2.89 18.96
C LEU A 185 10.36 2.69 19.67
N ALA A 186 11.40 3.40 19.22
CA ALA A 186 12.75 3.40 19.80
C ALA A 186 12.97 4.47 20.89
N ASP A 187 11.88 5.06 21.44
CA ASP A 187 11.91 6.10 22.47
C ASP A 187 12.61 7.43 22.03
N ASP A 188 12.81 7.64 20.71
CA ASP A 188 13.21 8.94 20.15
C ASP A 188 11.97 9.80 19.86
N ASP A 189 11.23 10.14 20.91
CA ASP A 189 10.00 10.95 20.82
C ASP A 189 10.23 12.30 20.15
N ARG A 190 11.41 12.90 20.37
CA ARG A 190 11.74 14.22 19.83
C ARG A 190 11.95 14.15 18.31
N GLY A 191 12.68 13.17 17.83
CA GLY A 191 12.89 12.95 16.41
C GLY A 191 11.59 12.55 15.70
N ALA A 192 10.79 11.69 16.32
CA ALA A 192 9.48 11.29 15.81
C ALA A 192 8.52 12.50 15.70
N PHE A 193 8.42 13.33 16.75
CA PHE A 193 7.59 14.52 16.72
C PHE A 193 8.00 15.51 15.63
N ALA A 194 9.29 15.77 15.48
CA ALA A 194 9.80 16.68 14.46
C ALA A 194 9.40 16.23 13.05
N GLU A 195 9.50 14.93 12.77
CA GLU A 195 9.15 14.35 11.48
C GLU A 195 7.63 14.38 11.24
N PHE A 196 6.81 13.96 12.20
CA PHE A 196 5.35 14.05 12.08
C PHE A 196 4.88 15.49 11.89
N ALA A 197 5.46 16.45 12.61
CA ALA A 197 5.13 17.87 12.48
C ALA A 197 5.54 18.44 11.11
N SER A 198 6.63 17.94 10.52
CA SER A 198 7.03 18.29 9.14
C SER A 198 6.05 17.73 8.13
N LEU A 199 5.75 16.42 8.19
CA LEU A 199 4.80 15.75 7.31
C LEU A 199 3.40 16.39 7.37
N ALA A 200 2.92 16.76 8.57
CA ALA A 200 1.62 17.41 8.73
C ALA A 200 1.50 18.77 8.02
N ARG A 201 2.61 19.41 7.66
CA ARG A 201 2.62 20.66 6.88
C ARG A 201 2.60 20.43 5.38
N GLU A 202 3.09 19.27 4.95
CA GLU A 202 3.26 18.90 3.54
C GLU A 202 2.07 18.10 3.00
N LEU A 203 1.38 17.36 3.87
CA LEU A 203 0.26 16.49 3.53
C LEU A 203 -1.08 17.22 3.63
N ASP A 204 -2.08 16.71 2.93
CA ASP A 204 -3.46 17.20 2.96
C ASP A 204 -4.45 16.09 3.37
N GLY A 205 -5.71 16.47 3.60
CA GLY A 205 -6.82 15.53 3.81
C GLY A 205 -6.63 14.59 5.00
N GLY A 206 -6.95 13.32 4.78
CA GLY A 206 -6.92 12.27 5.81
C GLY A 206 -5.49 11.95 6.29
N ASP A 207 -4.52 12.00 5.40
CA ASP A 207 -3.12 11.73 5.74
C ASP A 207 -2.57 12.78 6.69
N ARG A 208 -2.85 14.06 6.42
CA ARG A 208 -2.54 15.15 7.34
C ARG A 208 -3.18 14.94 8.71
N GLN A 209 -4.46 14.52 8.75
CA GLN A 209 -5.17 14.27 10.01
C GLN A 209 -4.51 13.13 10.79
N ARG A 210 -4.19 12.01 10.12
CA ARG A 210 -3.52 10.85 10.73
C ARG A 210 -2.18 11.21 11.35
N VAL A 211 -1.32 11.87 10.59
CA VAL A 211 0.03 12.28 11.06
C VAL A 211 -0.05 13.33 12.16
N THR A 212 -0.99 14.28 12.06
CA THR A 212 -1.24 15.26 13.12
C THR A 212 -1.70 14.60 14.43
N ALA A 213 -2.54 13.55 14.34
CA ALA A 213 -2.97 12.80 15.52
C ALA A 213 -1.79 12.13 16.23
N LYS A 214 -0.86 11.52 15.47
CA LYS A 214 0.40 10.94 16.01
C LYS A 214 1.27 12.00 16.70
N ALA A 215 1.48 13.14 16.06
CA ALA A 215 2.22 14.25 16.66
C ALA A 215 1.57 14.76 17.95
N ARG A 216 0.24 14.84 18.00
CA ARG A 216 -0.51 15.23 19.21
C ARG A 216 -0.41 14.19 20.33
N ALA A 217 -0.42 12.89 20.01
CA ALA A 217 -0.25 11.83 20.99
C ALA A 217 1.10 11.94 21.71
N LEU A 218 2.18 12.11 20.93
CA LEU A 218 3.50 12.38 21.48
C LEU A 218 3.54 13.65 22.33
N TYR A 219 2.88 14.73 21.88
CA TYR A 219 2.86 16.01 22.59
C TYR A 219 2.11 15.94 23.93
N ARG A 220 1.01 15.20 24.05
CA ARG A 220 0.20 15.12 25.29
C ARG A 220 0.88 14.37 26.43
N GLY A 221 2.11 13.89 26.24
CA GLY A 221 2.86 13.23 27.28
C GLY A 221 2.45 11.79 27.54
N GLU A 222 1.65 11.20 26.64
CA GLU A 222 1.37 9.76 26.67
C GLU A 222 2.69 8.96 26.51
N ALA A 223 3.72 9.60 25.90
CA ALA A 223 5.08 9.10 25.82
C ALA A 223 6.07 9.67 26.87
N GLY A 224 5.62 10.45 27.80
CA GLY A 224 6.40 10.84 29.01
C GLY A 224 7.52 11.88 28.86
N TRP A 225 7.87 12.34 27.65
CA TRP A 225 8.98 13.30 27.48
C TRP A 225 8.59 14.77 27.67
N LEU A 226 7.33 15.10 27.48
CA LEU A 226 6.82 16.48 27.61
C LEU A 226 6.91 17.03 29.04
N GLY A 227 6.80 16.17 30.05
CA GLY A 227 7.07 16.60 31.44
C GLY A 227 8.52 17.06 31.64
N ARG A 228 9.45 16.60 30.78
CA ARG A 228 10.87 16.97 30.84
C ARG A 228 11.26 18.07 29.85
N ALA A 229 10.46 18.29 28.79
CA ALA A 229 10.80 19.19 27.68
C ALA A 229 10.05 20.54 27.69
N THR A 230 9.06 20.72 28.57
CA THR A 230 8.26 21.96 28.65
C THR A 230 9.08 23.23 28.91
N ALA A 231 10.24 23.10 29.54
CA ALA A 231 11.15 24.23 29.75
C ALA A 231 11.90 24.66 28.48
N ALA A 232 12.14 23.74 27.52
CA ALA A 232 12.96 24.02 26.33
C ALA A 232 12.15 24.37 25.06
N ILE A 233 10.90 23.97 24.97
CA ILE A 233 10.07 24.06 23.74
C ILE A 233 8.87 25.02 23.88
N GLY A 234 8.59 25.50 25.08
CA GLY A 234 7.51 26.47 25.35
C GLY A 234 7.40 27.63 24.37
N PRO A 235 8.51 28.29 23.98
CA PRO A 235 8.49 29.38 23.02
C PRO A 235 8.13 28.97 21.59
N LEU A 236 8.61 27.82 21.11
CA LEU A 236 8.34 27.30 19.77
C LEU A 236 6.89 26.81 19.65
N PHE A 237 6.35 26.23 20.71
CA PHE A 237 4.99 25.72 20.71
C PHE A 237 3.95 26.85 20.81
N SER A 238 4.19 27.86 21.64
CA SER A 238 3.35 29.04 21.71
C SER A 238 3.37 29.85 20.41
N TRP A 239 4.45 29.76 19.64
CA TRP A 239 4.56 30.35 18.32
C TRP A 239 3.77 29.57 17.27
N ALA A 240 3.79 28.22 17.29
CA ALA A 240 3.03 27.36 16.40
C ALA A 240 1.51 27.46 16.65
N LEU A 241 1.09 27.56 17.91
CA LEU A 241 -0.30 27.82 18.30
C LEU A 241 -0.80 29.18 17.81
N ARG A 242 0.02 30.25 17.99
CA ARG A 242 -0.35 31.61 17.54
C ARG A 242 -0.46 31.75 16.03
N ARG A 243 0.15 30.86 15.25
CA ARG A 243 0.06 30.86 13.79
C ARG A 243 -1.01 29.91 13.23
N GLY A 244 -1.85 29.32 14.09
CA GLY A 244 -2.92 28.42 13.66
C GLY A 244 -2.43 27.07 13.12
N TRP A 245 -1.18 26.71 13.35
CA TRP A 245 -0.56 25.48 12.87
C TRP A 245 -0.91 24.27 13.75
N LEU A 246 -1.39 24.57 14.97
CA LEU A 246 -1.95 23.59 15.90
C LEU A 246 -3.27 24.15 16.43
N GLN A 247 -4.38 23.76 15.85
CA GLN A 247 -5.69 24.00 16.48
C GLN A 247 -5.91 22.92 17.55
N ILE A 248 -5.85 23.32 18.80
CA ILE A 248 -6.31 22.50 19.91
C ILE A 248 -7.83 22.68 19.94
N GLY A 249 -8.58 21.67 19.46
CA GLY A 249 -10.03 21.65 19.64
C GLY A 249 -10.36 21.61 21.13
N SER A 250 -11.24 22.50 21.53
CA SER A 250 -11.92 22.52 22.81
C SER A 250 -12.80 21.30 23.01
#